data_dbafa72211c189a07534be656cf47642
#
_entry.id   dbafa72211c189a07534be656cf47642
#
_cell.length_a   1.000
_cell.length_b   1.000
_cell.length_c   1.000
_cell.angle_alpha   90.00
_cell.angle_beta   90.00
_cell.angle_gamma   90.00
#
_symmetry.space_group_name_H-M   'P 1'
#
loop_
_entity.id
_entity.type
_entity.pdbx_description
1 polymer ?
#
loop_
_entity_poly.entity_id
_entity_poly.type
_entity_poly.pdbx_seq_one_letter_code
_entity_poly.pdbx_strand_id
1 'polypeptide(L)'
;MLRIRFGPADLARVTVAAAPDVLLETALSVRHLAAPGAGPAGRRRELAAWRRTVAPGLPARAGILTRLVRPSGGLPDFLYQPAARDAGSAAELA
;
A
#
# COMPACT_ATOMS: atom_id res chain seq x y z
N MET A 1 13.36 -7.14 -20.18
CA MET A 1 13.14 -7.55 -18.78
C MET A 1 14.19 -6.89 -17.87
N LEU A 2 13.74 -6.25 -16.82
CA LEU A 2 14.65 -5.69 -15.80
C LEU A 2 15.24 -6.82 -14.96
N ARG A 3 16.56 -6.86 -14.80
CA ARG A 3 17.27 -7.77 -13.90
C ARG A 3 18.09 -6.94 -12.93
N ILE A 4 17.90 -7.17 -11.65
CA ILE A 4 18.66 -6.53 -10.59
C ILE A 4 19.50 -7.62 -9.92
N ARG A 5 20.82 -7.38 -9.81
CA ARG A 5 21.75 -8.28 -9.13
C ARG A 5 22.19 -7.64 -7.83
N PHE A 6 22.11 -8.41 -6.75
CA PHE A 6 22.55 -7.99 -5.42
C PHE A 6 23.85 -8.72 -5.06
N GLY A 7 24.89 -7.96 -4.75
CA GLY A 7 26.10 -8.47 -4.16
C GLY A 7 26.04 -8.47 -2.63
N PRO A 8 27.06 -9.02 -1.94
CA PRO A 8 27.11 -9.02 -0.48
C PRO A 8 27.06 -7.62 0.13
N ALA A 9 27.70 -6.62 -0.50
CA ALA A 9 27.67 -5.24 -0.05
C ALA A 9 26.25 -4.62 -0.14
N ASP A 10 25.48 -4.97 -1.16
CA ASP A 10 24.11 -4.50 -1.32
C ASP A 10 23.21 -5.12 -0.26
N LEU A 11 23.36 -6.40 0.00
CA LEU A 11 22.59 -7.12 1.02
C LEU A 11 22.90 -6.61 2.43
N ALA A 12 24.13 -6.21 2.71
CA ALA A 12 24.53 -5.61 3.98
C ALA A 12 23.88 -4.24 4.23
N ARG A 13 23.40 -3.57 3.18
CA ARG A 13 22.72 -2.27 3.25
C ARG A 13 21.20 -2.39 3.38
N VAL A 14 20.66 -3.59 3.30
CA VAL A 14 19.22 -3.83 3.49
C VAL A 14 18.87 -3.63 4.95
N THR A 15 17.87 -2.81 5.20
CA THR A 15 17.33 -2.55 6.52
C THR A 15 15.83 -2.85 6.56
N VAL A 16 15.35 -3.25 7.72
CA VAL A 16 13.91 -3.41 7.97
C VAL A 16 13.44 -2.20 8.76
N ALA A 17 12.41 -1.51 8.26
CA ALA A 17 11.84 -0.38 8.96
C ALA A 17 11.24 -0.82 10.31
N ALA A 18 11.37 0.04 11.32
CA ALA A 18 10.84 -0.24 12.66
C ALA A 18 9.30 -0.22 12.69
N ALA A 19 8.68 0.50 11.77
CA ALA A 19 7.23 0.59 11.65
C ALA A 19 6.82 0.56 10.17
N PRO A 20 5.56 0.18 9.84
CA PRO A 20 5.06 0.26 8.47
C PRO A 20 5.06 1.70 7.96
N ASP A 21 5.28 1.84 6.64
CA ASP A 21 5.07 3.11 5.95
C ASP A 21 3.55 3.33 5.79
N VAL A 22 2.99 4.21 6.61
CA VAL A 22 1.54 4.40 6.70
C VAL A 22 0.95 4.90 5.38
N LEU A 23 1.66 5.77 4.67
CA LEU A 23 1.18 6.29 3.40
C LEU A 23 1.16 5.20 2.33
N LEU A 24 2.21 4.42 2.22
CA LEU A 24 2.29 3.30 1.28
C LEU A 24 1.26 2.22 1.60
N GLU A 25 1.13 1.84 2.88
CA GLU A 25 0.13 0.85 3.32
C GLU A 25 -1.30 1.34 3.00
N THR A 26 -1.59 2.61 3.22
CA THR A 26 -2.88 3.20 2.88
C THR A 26 -3.13 3.14 1.37
N ALA A 27 -2.16 3.52 0.55
CA ALA A 27 -2.28 3.49 -0.91
C ALA A 27 -2.52 2.06 -1.43
N LEU A 28 -1.79 1.07 -0.92
CA LEU A 28 -1.96 -0.32 -1.27
C LEU A 28 -3.31 -0.87 -0.81
N SER A 29 -3.78 -0.46 0.36
CA SER A 29 -5.11 -0.82 0.89
C SER A 29 -6.23 -0.29 -0.01
N VAL A 30 -6.12 0.96 -0.47
CA VAL A 30 -7.08 1.55 -1.41
C VAL A 30 -7.10 0.77 -2.73
N ARG A 31 -5.95 0.32 -3.21
CA ARG A 31 -5.86 -0.54 -4.41
C ARG A 31 -6.65 -1.83 -4.23
N HIS A 32 -6.52 -2.49 -3.09
CA HIS A 32 -7.28 -3.71 -2.79
C HIS A 32 -8.77 -3.47 -2.64
N LEU A 33 -9.18 -2.31 -2.14
CA LEU A 33 -10.60 -1.92 -2.10
C LEU A 33 -11.17 -1.71 -3.50
N ALA A 34 -10.41 -1.09 -4.39
CA ALA A 34 -10.84 -0.75 -5.75
C ALA A 34 -10.83 -1.93 -6.74
N ALA A 35 -10.14 -3.01 -6.40
CA ALA A 35 -9.95 -4.17 -7.29
C ALA A 35 -10.48 -5.47 -6.66
N PRO A 36 -11.80 -5.70 -6.68
CA PRO A 36 -12.37 -6.96 -6.23
C PRO A 36 -11.77 -8.15 -6.98
N GLY A 37 -11.30 -9.16 -6.25
CA GLY A 37 -10.68 -10.34 -6.84
C GLY A 37 -9.18 -10.21 -7.17
N ALA A 38 -8.60 -9.02 -7.04
CA ALA A 38 -7.15 -8.85 -7.17
C ALA A 38 -6.42 -9.40 -5.94
N GLY A 39 -5.18 -9.77 -6.15
CA GLY A 39 -4.30 -10.30 -5.11
C GLY A 39 -3.91 -11.75 -5.32
N PRO A 40 -2.95 -12.24 -4.53
CA PRO A 40 -2.50 -13.63 -4.59
C PRO A 40 -3.66 -14.60 -4.39
N ALA A 41 -3.69 -15.67 -5.16
CA ALA A 41 -4.79 -16.64 -5.14
C ALA A 41 -5.10 -17.17 -3.73
N GLY A 42 -4.06 -17.42 -2.92
CA GLY A 42 -4.21 -17.91 -1.56
C GLY A 42 -4.81 -16.91 -0.56
N ARG A 43 -4.85 -15.62 -0.90
CA ARG A 43 -5.35 -14.57 0.00
C ARG A 43 -6.64 -13.90 -0.45
N ARG A 44 -7.23 -14.35 -1.53
CA ARG A 44 -8.45 -13.73 -2.10
C ARG A 44 -9.62 -13.74 -1.13
N ARG A 45 -9.81 -14.81 -0.38
CA ARG A 45 -10.89 -14.93 0.62
C ARG A 45 -10.69 -13.97 1.78
N GLU A 46 -9.47 -13.87 2.29
CA GLU A 46 -9.10 -12.97 3.39
C GLU A 46 -9.30 -11.50 2.98
N LEU A 47 -8.85 -11.14 1.78
CA LEU A 47 -9.03 -9.80 1.24
C LEU A 47 -10.51 -9.47 0.97
N ALA A 48 -11.30 -10.44 0.54
CA ALA A 48 -12.73 -10.26 0.36
C ALA A 48 -13.45 -10.04 1.70
N ALA A 49 -13.08 -10.79 2.73
CA ALA A 49 -13.60 -10.60 4.08
C ALA A 49 -13.22 -9.24 4.65
N TRP A 50 -11.96 -8.85 4.49
CA TRP A 50 -11.47 -7.53 4.88
C TRP A 50 -12.23 -6.39 4.19
N ARG A 51 -12.46 -6.48 2.88
CA ARG A 51 -13.24 -5.46 2.13
C ARG A 51 -14.66 -5.31 2.67
N ARG A 52 -15.33 -6.43 2.96
CA ARG A 52 -16.68 -6.39 3.53
C ARG A 52 -16.73 -5.71 4.89
N THR A 53 -15.67 -5.82 5.67
CA THR A 53 -15.57 -5.19 6.99
C THR A 53 -15.26 -3.71 6.87
N VAL A 54 -14.35 -3.33 5.97
CA VAL A 54 -13.80 -1.97 5.89
C VAL A 54 -14.66 -1.03 5.03
N ALA A 55 -15.17 -1.51 3.90
CA ALA A 55 -15.87 -0.67 2.93
C ALA A 55 -17.06 0.11 3.51
N PRO A 56 -17.93 -0.46 4.35
CA PRO A 56 -19.07 0.27 4.91
C PRO A 56 -18.68 1.44 5.82
N GLY A 57 -17.49 1.39 6.45
CA GLY A 57 -16.99 2.41 7.36
C GLY A 57 -16.24 3.55 6.68
N LEU A 58 -16.00 3.48 5.36
CA LEU A 58 -15.25 4.50 4.65
C LEU A 58 -16.08 5.77 4.46
N PRO A 59 -15.50 6.95 4.77
CA PRO A 59 -16.19 8.21 4.48
C PRO A 59 -16.28 8.45 2.97
N ALA A 60 -17.29 9.20 2.54
CA ALA A 60 -17.51 9.54 1.12
C ALA A 60 -16.27 10.20 0.47
N ARG A 61 -15.52 10.99 1.23
CA ARG A 61 -14.28 11.63 0.77
C ARG A 61 -13.18 10.64 0.38
N ALA A 62 -13.23 9.41 0.87
CA ALA A 62 -12.30 8.36 0.48
C ALA A 62 -12.42 7.98 -1.01
N GLY A 63 -13.52 8.32 -1.67
CA GLY A 63 -13.70 8.13 -3.11
C GLY A 63 -12.65 8.86 -3.96
N ILE A 64 -12.05 9.94 -3.46
CA ILE A 64 -10.94 10.62 -4.13
C ILE A 64 -9.74 9.69 -4.24
N LEU A 65 -9.42 8.94 -3.19
CA LEU A 65 -8.32 8.01 -3.17
C LEU A 65 -8.49 6.88 -4.19
N THR A 66 -9.70 6.38 -4.37
CA THR A 66 -10.00 5.33 -5.36
C THR A 66 -9.81 5.82 -6.79
N ARG A 67 -9.90 7.11 -7.04
CA ARG A 67 -9.59 7.72 -8.35
C ARG A 67 -8.10 7.89 -8.58
N LEU A 68 -7.34 8.18 -7.52
CA LEU A 68 -5.89 8.36 -7.59
C LEU A 68 -5.15 7.03 -7.65
N VAL A 69 -5.59 6.04 -6.90
CA VAL A 69 -4.98 4.71 -6.83
C VAL A 69 -5.77 3.76 -7.71
N ARG A 70 -5.25 3.52 -8.90
CA ARG A 70 -5.88 2.61 -9.87
C ARG A 70 -5.75 1.15 -9.43
N PRO A 71 -6.70 0.27 -9.81
CA PRO A 71 -6.63 -1.16 -9.54
C PRO A 71 -5.39 -1.83 -10.14
N SER A 72 -4.90 -1.32 -11.26
CA SER A 72 -3.72 -1.84 -11.97
C SER A 72 -2.76 -0.71 -12.33
N GLY A 73 -1.50 -1.07 -12.57
CA GLY A 73 -0.46 -0.11 -12.89
C GLY A 73 0.31 0.37 -11.65
N GLY A 74 1.19 1.35 -11.85
CA GLY A 74 2.00 1.94 -10.79
C GLY A 74 1.19 2.84 -9.86
N LEU A 75 1.72 3.05 -8.67
CA LEU A 75 1.23 4.09 -7.77
C LEU A 75 1.80 5.45 -8.22
N PRO A 76 1.04 6.56 -8.07
CA PRO A 76 1.60 7.88 -8.27
C PRO A 76 2.80 8.13 -7.36
N ASP A 77 3.86 8.74 -7.92
CA ASP A 77 5.12 8.94 -7.21
C ASP A 77 4.97 9.79 -5.94
N PHE A 78 4.04 10.74 -5.94
CA PHE A 78 3.79 11.57 -4.77
C PHE A 78 3.23 10.80 -3.57
N LEU A 79 2.70 9.59 -3.76
CA LEU A 79 2.27 8.70 -2.69
C LEU A 79 3.43 7.90 -2.08
N TYR A 80 4.58 7.93 -2.73
CA TYR A 80 5.79 7.28 -2.25
C TYR A 80 6.81 8.33 -1.80
N GLN A 81 6.72 8.72 -0.54
CA GLN A 81 7.60 9.74 0.02
C GLN A 81 8.49 9.13 1.11
N PRO A 82 9.83 9.17 0.94
CA PRO A 82 10.76 8.68 1.95
C PRO A 82 10.57 9.31 3.33
N ALA A 83 10.22 10.59 3.38
CA ALA A 83 9.95 11.30 4.62
C ALA A 83 8.75 10.77 5.40
N ALA A 84 7.78 10.15 4.74
CA ALA A 84 6.64 9.52 5.40
C ALA A 84 7.03 8.29 6.23
N ARG A 85 8.21 7.72 5.98
CA ARG A 85 8.75 6.61 6.77
C ARG A 85 9.20 7.06 8.16
N ASP A 86 9.72 8.26 8.26
CA ASP A 86 10.22 8.82 9.52
C ASP A 86 9.07 9.41 10.37
N ALA A 87 8.01 9.85 9.70
CA ALA A 87 6.82 10.38 10.35
C ALA A 87 6.04 9.33 11.16
N GLY A 88 6.09 8.06 10.76
CA GLY A 88 5.72 6.82 11.49
C GLY A 88 4.40 6.77 12.27
N SER A 89 3.66 7.83 12.31
CA SER A 89 2.48 8.00 13.14
C SER A 89 1.22 8.08 12.29
N ALA A 90 0.31 7.14 12.50
CA ALA A 90 -1.03 7.18 11.90
C ALA A 90 -1.80 8.48 12.27
N ALA A 91 -1.42 9.16 13.33
CA ALA A 91 -2.02 10.40 13.77
C ALA A 91 -1.77 11.57 12.79
N GLU A 92 -0.69 11.53 12.01
CA GLU A 92 -0.38 12.56 11.03
C GLU A 92 -1.19 12.44 9.73
N LEU A 93 -1.78 11.27 9.48
CA LEU A 93 -2.67 11.02 8.34
C LEU A 93 -4.15 11.17 8.68
N ALA A 94 -4.45 11.32 9.93
CA ALA A 94 -5.80 11.59 10.40
C ALA A 94 -6.13 13.08 10.23
#